data_f0bbcc01e861800583c6eb0d0f8b8ffb
#
_entry.id   f0bbcc01e861800583c6eb0d0f8b8ffb
#
_cell.length_a   1.000
_cell.length_b   1.000
_cell.length_c   1.000
_cell.angle_alpha   90.00
_cell.angle_beta   90.00
_cell.angle_gamma   90.00
#
_symmetry.space_group_name_H-M   'P 1'
#
loop_
_entity.id
_entity.type
_entity.pdbx_description
1 polymer ?
#
loop_
_entity_poly.entity_id
_entity_poly.type
_entity_poly.pdbx_seq_one_letter_code
_entity_poly.pdbx_strand_id
1 'polypeptide(L)'
;AERVNSLEYDAILHLGLCNICEQPRLESVARNILDMSTEDNSGRCLQGENIILDGLDQIRSTAPLNRLPIEELCMILEDSDDAGSFVCNETYYRTLAAIEKNAVQDSFGRPLPCLFLHLPDAYGEEIEKQLALVKQLSAWLLTRPRITVACSVLEDTDGSLISCRRSADQSFAGAWEFPGGKVERGESLQEAFIRELDEELEVVIEPLAPLAQHVH
;
A
#
# COMPACT_ATOMS: atom_id res chain seq x y z
N ALA A 1 -7.31 10.09 15.69
CA ALA A 1 -8.48 9.76 14.85
C ALA A 1 -9.22 11.02 14.35
N GLU A 2 -9.41 12.05 15.17
CA GLU A 2 -10.13 13.28 14.73
C GLU A 2 -9.42 14.06 13.61
N ARG A 3 -8.09 13.98 13.51
CA ARG A 3 -7.29 14.67 12.48
C ARG A 3 -7.23 13.95 11.13
N VAL A 4 -7.55 12.66 11.08
CA VAL A 4 -7.50 11.87 9.84
C VAL A 4 -8.62 12.23 8.86
N ASN A 5 -9.61 13.00 9.30
CA ASN A 5 -10.75 13.40 8.47
C ASN A 5 -10.50 14.64 7.60
N SER A 6 -9.33 15.25 7.68
CA SER A 6 -8.98 16.40 6.85
C SER A 6 -8.16 15.95 5.63
N LEU A 7 -8.51 16.48 4.46
CA LEU A 7 -7.80 16.27 3.18
C LEU A 7 -6.37 16.89 3.16
N GLU A 8 -5.74 17.05 4.33
CA GLU A 8 -4.48 17.78 4.48
C GLU A 8 -3.25 16.85 4.43
N TYR A 9 -3.44 15.53 4.34
CA TYR A 9 -2.34 14.56 4.42
C TYR A 9 -2.38 13.58 3.26
N ASP A 10 -1.22 13.31 2.67
CA ASP A 10 -1.05 12.32 1.61
C ASP A 10 -0.51 10.97 2.12
N ALA A 11 -0.05 10.91 3.35
CA ALA A 11 0.37 9.68 4.02
C ALA A 11 0.47 9.87 5.54
N ILE A 12 0.45 8.75 6.27
CA ILE A 12 0.71 8.69 7.72
C ILE A 12 1.81 7.67 7.97
N LEU A 13 2.89 8.10 8.62
CA LEU A 13 3.93 7.22 9.14
C LEU A 13 3.95 7.35 10.67
N HIS A 14 3.51 6.29 11.36
CA HIS A 14 3.67 6.18 12.80
C HIS A 14 5.07 5.69 13.14
N LEU A 15 5.64 6.23 14.22
CA LEU A 15 6.92 5.79 14.74
C LEU A 15 6.72 5.34 16.19
N GLY A 16 7.25 4.18 16.53
CA GLY A 16 7.25 3.62 17.89
C GLY A 16 8.64 3.18 18.30
N LEU A 17 8.96 3.32 19.59
CA LEU A 17 10.17 2.76 20.16
C LEU A 17 9.95 1.29 20.48
N CYS A 18 10.90 0.45 20.11
CA CYS A 18 10.90 -0.97 20.40
C CYS A 18 12.19 -1.37 21.14
N ASN A 19 12.10 -1.53 22.43
CA ASN A 19 13.27 -1.82 23.30
C ASN A 19 13.82 -3.24 23.13
N ILE A 20 13.09 -4.12 22.43
CA ILE A 20 13.47 -5.52 22.20
C ILE A 20 13.86 -5.80 20.75
N CYS A 21 13.67 -4.84 19.85
CA CYS A 21 14.01 -5.00 18.43
C CYS A 21 15.51 -4.76 18.23
N GLU A 22 16.15 -5.59 17.43
CA GLU A 22 17.53 -5.40 16.96
C GLU A 22 17.59 -4.59 15.67
N GLN A 23 16.54 -4.70 14.84
CA GLN A 23 16.39 -4.01 13.56
C GLN A 23 15.08 -3.21 13.55
N PRO A 24 14.97 -2.15 12.73
CA PRO A 24 13.70 -1.50 12.48
C PRO A 24 12.67 -2.50 11.97
N ARG A 25 11.47 -2.44 12.53
CA ARG A 25 10.39 -3.39 12.25
C ARG A 25 9.21 -2.68 11.60
N LEU A 26 8.80 -3.20 10.44
CA LEU A 26 7.69 -2.68 9.65
C LEU A 26 6.42 -3.46 10.00
N GLU A 27 5.44 -2.78 10.57
CA GLU A 27 4.19 -3.42 11.01
C GLU A 27 3.18 -3.43 9.86
N SER A 28 2.86 -4.63 9.35
CA SER A 28 1.93 -4.82 8.24
C SER A 28 0.46 -4.91 8.69
N VAL A 29 0.22 -5.16 9.99
CA VAL A 29 -1.11 -5.40 10.57
C VAL A 29 -1.23 -4.70 11.92
N ALA A 30 -2.40 -4.14 12.20
CA ALA A 30 -2.83 -3.75 13.54
C ALA A 30 -3.94 -4.68 14.03
N ARG A 31 -3.93 -5.05 15.29
CA ARG A 31 -4.89 -5.99 15.91
C ARG A 31 -5.85 -5.26 16.85
N ASN A 32 -7.10 -5.71 16.88
CA ASN A 32 -8.15 -5.13 17.74
C ASN A 32 -8.03 -5.62 19.19
N ILE A 33 -6.87 -5.44 19.80
CA ILE A 33 -6.62 -5.90 21.16
C ILE A 33 -5.74 -4.91 21.93
N LEU A 34 -6.10 -4.71 23.19
CA LEU A 34 -5.26 -4.10 24.22
C LEU A 34 -5.04 -5.13 25.33
N ASP A 35 -3.78 -5.46 25.58
CA ASP A 35 -3.36 -6.34 26.69
C ASP A 35 -2.09 -5.74 27.28
N MET A 36 -2.29 -4.78 28.18
CA MET A 36 -1.24 -3.87 28.68
C MET A 36 -0.60 -4.47 29.91
N SER A 37 0.71 -4.67 29.88
CA SER A 37 1.49 -5.15 31.03
C SER A 37 1.79 -4.05 32.07
N THR A 38 1.66 -2.79 31.68
CA THR A 38 1.92 -1.60 32.52
C THR A 38 0.93 -0.51 32.20
N GLU A 39 0.79 0.46 33.09
CA GLU A 39 -0.03 1.65 32.82
C GLU A 39 0.55 2.50 31.70
N ASP A 40 -0.33 3.08 30.88
CA ASP A 40 0.06 4.14 29.95
C ASP A 40 0.21 5.49 30.67
N ASN A 41 0.59 6.54 29.94
CA ASN A 41 0.78 7.89 30.49
C ASN A 41 -0.50 8.50 31.09
N SER A 42 -1.67 7.90 30.87
CA SER A 42 -2.97 8.31 31.43
C SER A 42 -3.37 7.46 32.65
N GLY A 43 -2.55 6.47 33.03
CA GLY A 43 -2.85 5.53 34.10
C GLY A 43 -3.81 4.40 33.67
N ARG A 44 -4.00 4.16 32.36
CA ARG A 44 -4.82 3.03 31.86
C ARG A 44 -3.95 1.77 31.83
N CYS A 45 -4.51 0.67 32.32
CA CYS A 45 -3.97 -0.67 32.18
C CYS A 45 -5.12 -1.63 31.83
N LEU A 46 -5.33 -1.87 30.55
CA LEU A 46 -6.42 -2.68 30.03
C LEU A 46 -5.91 -4.09 29.71
N GLN A 47 -6.72 -5.12 29.93
CA GLN A 47 -6.32 -6.51 29.81
C GLN A 47 -7.28 -7.27 28.88
N GLY A 48 -6.78 -7.66 27.71
CA GLY A 48 -7.55 -8.46 26.75
C GLY A 48 -8.80 -7.75 26.19
N GLU A 49 -8.81 -6.41 26.15
CA GLU A 49 -9.95 -5.63 25.70
C GLU A 49 -9.83 -5.26 24.22
N ASN A 50 -10.98 -5.20 23.52
CA ASN A 50 -11.01 -4.71 22.16
C ASN A 50 -10.78 -3.20 22.10
N ILE A 51 -9.97 -2.74 21.15
CA ILE A 51 -9.74 -1.31 20.87
C ILE A 51 -11.03 -0.65 20.37
N ILE A 52 -11.79 -1.36 19.52
CA ILE A 52 -13.13 -0.98 19.05
C ILE A 52 -14.03 -2.18 19.24
N LEU A 53 -15.12 -2.03 19.99
CA LEU A 53 -15.98 -3.14 20.45
C LEU A 53 -16.47 -4.05 19.33
N ASP A 54 -16.97 -3.47 18.25
CA ASP A 54 -17.49 -4.19 17.07
C ASP A 54 -16.57 -4.04 15.85
N GLY A 55 -15.29 -3.80 16.09
CA GLY A 55 -14.29 -3.65 15.03
C GLY A 55 -13.80 -5.01 14.50
N LEU A 56 -13.17 -4.98 13.33
CA LEU A 56 -12.49 -6.15 12.77
C LEU A 56 -11.40 -6.64 13.72
N ASP A 57 -11.14 -7.94 13.76
CA ASP A 57 -10.07 -8.51 14.61
C ASP A 57 -8.70 -7.93 14.27
N GLN A 58 -8.49 -7.62 13.01
CA GLN A 58 -7.26 -6.98 12.51
C GLN A 58 -7.52 -6.12 11.27
N ILE A 59 -6.68 -5.12 11.06
CA ILE A 59 -6.69 -4.26 9.88
C ILE A 59 -5.28 -4.20 9.31
N ARG A 60 -5.16 -4.40 8.00
CA ARG A 60 -3.87 -4.29 7.31
C ARG A 60 -3.48 -2.84 7.04
N SER A 61 -2.18 -2.61 7.00
CA SER A 61 -1.60 -1.36 6.48
C SER A 61 -2.23 -0.99 5.12
N THR A 62 -2.58 0.27 4.94
CA THR A 62 -3.02 0.80 3.65
C THR A 62 -1.85 1.23 2.76
N ALA A 63 -0.62 1.19 3.29
CA ALA A 63 0.58 1.45 2.50
C ALA A 63 0.82 0.30 1.49
N PRO A 64 1.32 0.59 0.28
CA PRO A 64 1.53 -0.41 -0.78
C PRO A 64 2.80 -1.26 -0.54
N LEU A 65 2.85 -2.02 0.56
CA LEU A 65 4.05 -2.73 1.03
C LEU A 65 4.67 -3.66 -0.01
N ASN A 66 3.84 -4.25 -0.89
CA ASN A 66 4.30 -5.08 -2.00
C ASN A 66 5.15 -4.33 -3.05
N ARG A 67 5.19 -2.99 -2.99
CA ARG A 67 5.97 -2.12 -3.88
C ARG A 67 7.14 -1.43 -3.16
N LEU A 68 7.35 -1.73 -1.88
CA LEU A 68 8.47 -1.17 -1.13
C LEU A 68 9.78 -1.70 -1.70
N PRO A 69 10.72 -0.83 -2.16
CA PRO A 69 12.01 -1.26 -2.68
C PRO A 69 12.97 -1.61 -1.53
N ILE A 70 12.73 -2.74 -0.87
CA ILE A 70 13.44 -3.16 0.36
C ILE A 70 14.96 -3.17 0.15
N GLU A 71 15.42 -3.61 -1.02
CA GLU A 71 16.84 -3.71 -1.36
C GLU A 71 17.55 -2.34 -1.50
N GLU A 72 16.78 -1.26 -1.68
CA GLU A 72 17.31 0.11 -1.83
C GLU A 72 17.33 0.88 -0.50
N LEU A 73 16.80 0.29 0.57
CA LEU A 73 16.74 0.96 1.87
C LEU A 73 18.12 0.98 2.54
N CYS A 74 18.38 2.05 3.28
CA CYS A 74 19.67 2.24 3.98
C CYS A 74 19.85 1.33 5.20
N MET A 75 18.79 0.63 5.64
CA MET A 75 18.80 -0.32 6.76
C MET A 75 17.98 -1.56 6.40
N ILE A 76 18.35 -2.67 7.01
CA ILE A 76 17.55 -3.91 6.95
C ILE A 76 16.27 -3.69 7.75
N LEU A 77 15.13 -4.06 7.17
CA LEU A 77 13.83 -4.04 7.83
C LEU A 77 13.40 -5.47 8.19
N GLU A 78 12.85 -5.63 9.37
CA GLU A 78 12.13 -6.82 9.77
C GLU A 78 10.64 -6.64 9.45
N ASP A 79 10.04 -7.57 8.72
CA ASP A 79 8.58 -7.60 8.51
C ASP A 79 7.90 -8.14 9.76
N SER A 80 6.82 -7.47 10.19
CA SER A 80 6.03 -7.87 11.34
C SER A 80 4.53 -7.77 11.03
N ASP A 81 3.77 -8.71 11.54
CA ASP A 81 2.30 -8.71 11.57
C ASP A 81 1.75 -8.50 12.99
N ASP A 82 2.57 -8.02 13.90
CA ASP A 82 2.23 -7.85 15.31
C ASP A 82 2.85 -6.56 15.90
N ALA A 83 2.10 -5.47 15.81
CA ALA A 83 2.46 -4.18 16.42
C ALA A 83 2.34 -4.18 17.97
N GLY A 84 2.21 -5.37 18.58
CA GLY A 84 2.03 -5.56 20.01
C GLY A 84 0.57 -5.37 20.45
N SER A 85 0.40 -5.20 21.77
CA SER A 85 -0.91 -5.05 22.39
C SER A 85 -1.02 -3.80 23.27
N PHE A 86 -0.15 -2.83 23.04
CA PHE A 86 -0.03 -1.57 23.80
C PHE A 86 -0.42 -0.36 22.93
N VAL A 87 -0.07 0.84 23.38
CA VAL A 87 -0.46 2.12 22.75
C VAL A 87 -0.02 2.25 21.29
N CYS A 88 1.07 1.59 20.89
CA CYS A 88 1.52 1.57 19.50
C CYS A 88 0.47 0.91 18.59
N ASN A 89 0.05 -0.29 18.96
CA ASN A 89 -0.99 -1.02 18.25
C ASN A 89 -2.34 -0.30 18.32
N GLU A 90 -2.73 0.27 19.49
CA GLU A 90 -3.96 1.05 19.62
C GLU A 90 -3.98 2.23 18.65
N THR A 91 -2.91 3.01 18.61
CA THR A 91 -2.81 4.18 17.73
C THR A 91 -2.90 3.76 16.27
N TYR A 92 -2.19 2.71 15.89
CA TYR A 92 -2.18 2.19 14.54
C TYR A 92 -3.56 1.66 14.13
N TYR A 93 -4.18 0.80 14.96
CA TYR A 93 -5.49 0.23 14.70
C TYR A 93 -6.56 1.33 14.54
N ARG A 94 -6.63 2.28 15.47
CA ARG A 94 -7.59 3.39 15.40
C ARG A 94 -7.41 4.26 14.16
N THR A 95 -6.17 4.46 13.72
CA THR A 95 -5.88 5.23 12.51
C THR A 95 -6.37 4.48 11.26
N LEU A 96 -6.03 3.19 11.12
CA LEU A 96 -6.48 2.36 10.01
C LEU A 96 -8.00 2.24 9.97
N ALA A 97 -8.64 1.99 11.11
CA ALA A 97 -10.10 1.92 11.22
C ALA A 97 -10.78 3.25 10.84
N ALA A 98 -10.17 4.40 11.16
CA ALA A 98 -10.67 5.70 10.77
C ALA A 98 -10.54 5.95 9.26
N ILE A 99 -9.43 5.53 8.65
CA ILE A 99 -9.21 5.60 7.20
C ILE A 99 -10.28 4.78 6.48
N GLU A 100 -10.50 3.54 6.89
CA GLU A 100 -11.49 2.64 6.29
C GLU A 100 -12.92 3.19 6.47
N LYS A 101 -13.31 3.49 7.71
CA LYS A 101 -14.66 3.96 8.05
C LYS A 101 -15.08 5.23 7.30
N ASN A 102 -14.15 6.15 7.10
CA ASN A 102 -14.41 7.46 6.48
C ASN A 102 -13.99 7.49 5.01
N ALA A 103 -13.55 6.36 4.44
CA ALA A 103 -13.04 6.26 3.07
C ALA A 103 -12.02 7.36 2.74
N VAL A 104 -11.09 7.63 3.70
CA VAL A 104 -10.11 8.71 3.54
C VAL A 104 -9.11 8.35 2.46
N GLN A 105 -8.94 9.27 1.50
CA GLN A 105 -8.06 9.11 0.36
C GLN A 105 -6.94 10.15 0.38
N ASP A 106 -5.83 9.81 -0.25
CA ASP A 106 -4.77 10.76 -0.57
C ASP A 106 -5.14 11.63 -1.78
N SER A 107 -4.25 12.56 -2.16
CA SER A 107 -4.46 13.43 -3.33
C SER A 107 -4.53 12.68 -4.68
N PHE A 108 -4.24 11.36 -4.68
CA PHE A 108 -4.29 10.51 -5.87
C PHE A 108 -5.52 9.58 -5.90
N GLY A 109 -6.45 9.72 -4.93
CA GLY A 109 -7.64 8.89 -4.82
C GLY A 109 -7.39 7.48 -4.29
N ARG A 110 -6.20 7.19 -3.72
CA ARG A 110 -5.91 5.93 -3.05
C ARG A 110 -6.42 6.00 -1.59
N PRO A 111 -6.75 4.87 -0.95
CA PRO A 111 -6.86 4.85 0.50
C PRO A 111 -5.60 5.50 1.10
N LEU A 112 -5.78 6.44 2.03
CA LEU A 112 -4.66 7.19 2.61
C LEU A 112 -3.58 6.22 3.13
N PRO A 113 -2.35 6.21 2.56
CA PRO A 113 -1.31 5.29 3.00
C PRO A 113 -0.97 5.51 4.47
N CYS A 114 -1.06 4.45 5.25
CA CYS A 114 -0.75 4.48 6.69
C CYS A 114 0.16 3.31 7.03
N LEU A 115 1.27 3.60 7.70
CA LEU A 115 2.31 2.66 8.05
C LEU A 115 2.77 2.87 9.49
N PHE A 116 3.18 1.81 10.15
CA PHE A 116 3.82 1.89 11.45
C PHE A 116 5.23 1.28 11.38
N LEU A 117 6.22 2.04 11.89
CA LEU A 117 7.61 1.62 11.99
C LEU A 117 8.03 1.61 13.47
N HIS A 118 8.37 0.45 13.98
CA HIS A 118 9.07 0.33 15.24
C HIS A 118 10.57 0.51 15.00
N LEU A 119 11.19 1.34 15.83
CA LEU A 119 12.62 1.62 15.80
C LEU A 119 13.27 1.10 17.09
N PRO A 120 14.40 0.38 17.00
CA PRO A 120 15.18 0.03 18.19
C PRO A 120 15.78 1.28 18.84
N ASP A 121 16.17 1.18 20.10
CA ASP A 121 16.99 2.19 20.75
C ASP A 121 18.26 2.45 19.94
N ALA A 122 18.60 3.72 19.76
CA ALA A 122 19.75 4.12 18.96
C ALA A 122 20.50 5.29 19.58
N TYR A 123 21.80 5.30 19.38
CA TYR A 123 22.70 6.36 19.84
C TYR A 123 23.72 6.71 18.77
N GLY A 124 24.15 7.97 18.71
CA GLY A 124 25.19 8.41 17.79
C GLY A 124 24.84 8.16 16.32
N GLU A 125 25.67 7.44 15.60
CA GLU A 125 25.51 7.18 14.15
C GLU A 125 24.25 6.36 13.81
N GLU A 126 23.75 5.54 14.74
CA GLU A 126 22.55 4.74 14.50
C GLU A 126 21.29 5.61 14.42
N ILE A 127 21.22 6.73 15.16
CA ILE A 127 20.12 7.70 15.04
C ILE A 127 20.08 8.29 13.62
N GLU A 128 21.26 8.62 13.07
CA GLU A 128 21.33 9.19 11.72
C GLU A 128 20.88 8.18 10.65
N LYS A 129 21.21 6.90 10.82
CA LYS A 129 20.72 5.83 9.93
C LYS A 129 19.20 5.66 10.04
N GLN A 130 18.65 5.64 11.25
CA GLN A 130 17.20 5.58 11.47
C GLN A 130 16.49 6.81 10.87
N LEU A 131 17.06 8.01 11.04
CA LEU A 131 16.52 9.21 10.43
C LEU A 131 16.53 9.13 8.89
N ALA A 132 17.60 8.59 8.29
CA ALA A 132 17.67 8.36 6.85
C ALA A 132 16.60 7.37 6.39
N LEU A 133 16.38 6.28 7.12
CA LEU A 133 15.33 5.30 6.85
C LEU A 133 13.94 5.94 6.91
N VAL A 134 13.65 6.72 7.96
CA VAL A 134 12.36 7.44 8.09
C VAL A 134 12.12 8.37 6.91
N LYS A 135 13.17 9.09 6.46
CA LYS A 135 13.09 9.96 5.26
C LYS A 135 12.81 9.15 3.98
N GLN A 136 13.49 8.00 3.79
CA GLN A 136 13.26 7.12 2.64
C GLN A 136 11.83 6.57 2.62
N LEU A 137 11.33 6.06 3.75
CA LEU A 137 9.97 5.54 3.86
C LEU A 137 8.92 6.64 3.67
N SER A 138 9.15 7.84 4.22
CA SER A 138 8.26 8.99 4.01
C SER A 138 8.20 9.40 2.55
N ALA A 139 9.34 9.50 1.88
CA ALA A 139 9.40 9.81 0.46
C ALA A 139 8.69 8.74 -0.39
N TRP A 140 8.92 7.46 -0.06
CA TRP A 140 8.26 6.36 -0.74
C TRP A 140 6.74 6.37 -0.57
N LEU A 141 6.21 6.61 0.64
CA LEU A 141 4.77 6.72 0.89
C LEU A 141 4.10 7.80 0.03
N LEU A 142 4.81 8.90 -0.22
CA LEU A 142 4.35 10.03 -1.03
C LEU A 142 4.54 9.81 -2.54
N THR A 143 5.20 8.71 -2.95
CA THR A 143 5.45 8.45 -4.36
C THR A 143 4.15 8.08 -5.08
N ARG A 144 3.91 8.70 -6.24
CA ARG A 144 2.82 8.29 -7.13
C ARG A 144 3.03 6.83 -7.54
N PRO A 145 2.03 5.96 -7.41
CA PRO A 145 2.13 4.62 -7.94
C PRO A 145 2.23 4.73 -9.46
N ARG A 146 3.35 4.27 -10.02
CA ARG A 146 3.43 4.03 -11.46
C ARG A 146 2.68 2.74 -11.76
N ILE A 147 1.64 2.83 -12.54
CA ILE A 147 0.92 1.68 -13.08
C ILE A 147 1.41 1.53 -14.51
N THR A 148 2.06 0.40 -14.80
CA THR A 148 2.38 0.04 -16.18
C THR A 148 1.18 -0.69 -16.75
N VAL A 149 0.70 -0.26 -17.91
CA VAL A 149 -0.39 -0.89 -18.65
C VAL A 149 0.16 -1.32 -20.00
N ALA A 150 -0.08 -2.56 -20.37
CA ALA A 150 0.21 -3.08 -21.70
C ALA A 150 -1.10 -3.11 -22.50
N CYS A 151 -1.16 -2.34 -23.58
CA CYS A 151 -2.32 -2.32 -24.48
C CYS A 151 -1.94 -2.86 -25.85
N SER A 152 -2.88 -3.51 -26.52
CA SER A 152 -2.70 -4.05 -27.87
C SER A 152 -3.30 -3.16 -28.93
N VAL A 153 -2.68 -3.16 -30.09
CA VAL A 153 -3.32 -2.77 -31.34
C VAL A 153 -3.55 -4.04 -32.15
N LEU A 154 -4.79 -4.51 -32.15
CA LEU A 154 -5.21 -5.66 -32.92
C LEU A 154 -5.84 -5.18 -34.22
N GLU A 155 -5.33 -5.71 -35.32
CA GLU A 155 -5.84 -5.42 -36.68
C GLU A 155 -6.55 -6.67 -37.24
N ASP A 156 -7.77 -6.51 -37.68
CA ASP A 156 -8.53 -7.56 -38.34
C ASP A 156 -8.04 -7.72 -39.78
N THR A 157 -8.48 -8.78 -40.46
CA THR A 157 -8.09 -9.14 -41.81
C THR A 157 -8.47 -8.10 -42.90
N ASP A 158 -9.40 -7.21 -42.59
CA ASP A 158 -9.81 -6.10 -43.43
C ASP A 158 -9.08 -4.78 -43.13
N GLY A 159 -8.14 -4.76 -42.18
CA GLY A 159 -7.41 -3.58 -41.73
C GLY A 159 -8.12 -2.75 -40.66
N SER A 160 -9.26 -3.22 -40.15
CA SER A 160 -9.96 -2.55 -39.04
C SER A 160 -9.26 -2.80 -37.69
N LEU A 161 -9.22 -1.78 -36.85
CA LEU A 161 -8.67 -1.92 -35.52
C LEU A 161 -9.74 -2.33 -34.50
N ILE A 162 -9.39 -3.31 -33.65
CA ILE A 162 -10.27 -3.80 -32.61
C ILE A 162 -10.12 -2.91 -31.39
N SER A 163 -11.24 -2.44 -30.84
CA SER A 163 -11.29 -1.67 -29.59
C SER A 163 -12.40 -2.19 -28.68
N CYS A 164 -12.20 -2.10 -27.38
CA CYS A 164 -13.14 -2.51 -26.35
C CYS A 164 -13.86 -1.30 -25.76
N ARG A 165 -15.09 -1.47 -25.34
CA ARG A 165 -15.84 -0.44 -24.64
C ARG A 165 -15.90 -0.76 -23.16
N ARG A 166 -15.43 0.19 -22.32
CA ARG A 166 -15.42 0.04 -20.87
C ARG A 166 -16.81 -0.21 -20.31
N SER A 167 -16.92 -1.17 -19.41
CA SER A 167 -18.18 -1.52 -18.75
C SER A 167 -18.67 -0.44 -17.79
N ALA A 168 -19.95 -0.52 -17.38
CA ALA A 168 -20.59 0.50 -16.56
C ALA A 168 -20.05 0.60 -15.14
N ASP A 169 -19.39 -0.45 -14.67
CA ASP A 169 -18.78 -0.58 -13.34
C ASP A 169 -17.31 -0.14 -13.28
N GLN A 170 -16.71 0.19 -14.43
CA GLN A 170 -15.33 0.64 -14.53
C GLN A 170 -15.22 2.18 -14.55
N SER A 171 -14.05 2.69 -14.15
CA SER A 171 -13.72 4.10 -14.35
C SER A 171 -13.80 4.49 -15.83
N PHE A 172 -14.35 5.67 -16.15
CA PHE A 172 -14.60 6.13 -17.51
C PHE A 172 -15.55 5.21 -18.31
N ALA A 173 -16.61 4.73 -17.66
CA ALA A 173 -17.63 3.87 -18.27
C ALA A 173 -18.07 4.35 -19.65
N GLY A 174 -18.11 3.43 -20.61
CA GLY A 174 -18.53 3.70 -21.99
C GLY A 174 -17.47 4.32 -22.89
N ALA A 175 -16.28 4.67 -22.39
CA ALA A 175 -15.13 5.06 -23.22
C ALA A 175 -14.62 3.87 -24.05
N TRP A 176 -14.04 4.16 -25.22
CA TRP A 176 -13.38 3.18 -26.05
C TRP A 176 -11.89 3.13 -25.73
N GLU A 177 -11.35 1.94 -25.62
CA GLU A 177 -9.93 1.70 -25.34
C GLU A 177 -9.41 0.51 -26.16
N PHE A 178 -8.11 0.44 -26.33
CA PHE A 178 -7.48 -0.76 -26.85
C PHE A 178 -7.48 -1.86 -25.79
N PRO A 179 -7.68 -3.13 -26.17
CA PRO A 179 -7.63 -4.26 -25.25
C PRO A 179 -6.28 -4.33 -24.54
N GLY A 180 -6.28 -4.66 -23.25
CA GLY A 180 -5.09 -4.78 -22.45
C GLY A 180 -5.31 -4.37 -20.99
N GLY A 181 -4.28 -4.56 -20.15
CA GLY A 181 -4.42 -4.33 -18.74
C GLY A 181 -3.12 -4.06 -18.01
N LYS A 182 -3.16 -4.17 -16.69
CA LYS A 182 -2.04 -3.85 -15.81
C LYS A 182 -0.99 -4.95 -15.86
N VAL A 183 0.28 -4.54 -15.95
CA VAL A 183 1.41 -5.46 -15.80
C VAL A 183 1.53 -5.85 -14.32
N GLU A 184 1.51 -7.14 -14.04
CA GLU A 184 1.67 -7.68 -12.70
C GLU A 184 3.14 -7.77 -12.27
N ARG A 185 3.35 -8.00 -10.98
CA ARG A 185 4.72 -8.07 -10.43
C ARG A 185 5.48 -9.28 -10.99
N GLY A 186 6.63 -9.00 -11.59
CA GLY A 186 7.49 -10.04 -12.19
C GLY A 186 7.10 -10.44 -13.59
N GLU A 187 6.06 -9.84 -14.14
CA GLU A 187 5.57 -10.06 -15.49
C GLU A 187 6.24 -9.08 -16.47
N SER A 188 6.61 -9.55 -17.63
CA SER A 188 7.03 -8.69 -18.74
C SER A 188 5.82 -8.04 -19.42
N LEU A 189 6.05 -6.96 -20.17
CA LEU A 189 4.98 -6.33 -20.97
C LEU A 189 4.30 -7.30 -21.92
N GLN A 190 5.05 -8.26 -22.50
CA GLN A 190 4.51 -9.26 -23.42
C GLN A 190 3.66 -10.30 -22.68
N GLU A 191 4.10 -10.76 -21.53
CA GLU A 191 3.34 -11.71 -20.72
C GLU A 191 2.02 -11.09 -20.25
N ALA A 192 2.06 -9.86 -19.72
CA ALA A 192 0.87 -9.11 -19.32
C ALA A 192 -0.13 -8.98 -20.48
N PHE A 193 0.37 -8.61 -21.63
CA PHE A 193 -0.40 -8.43 -22.85
C PHE A 193 -1.08 -9.72 -23.31
N ILE A 194 -0.35 -10.85 -23.33
CA ILE A 194 -0.91 -12.16 -23.72
C ILE A 194 -1.99 -12.59 -22.72
N ARG A 195 -1.72 -12.47 -21.41
CA ARG A 195 -2.66 -12.82 -20.34
C ARG A 195 -3.95 -12.01 -20.43
N GLU A 196 -3.86 -10.70 -20.54
CA GLU A 196 -5.03 -9.81 -20.58
C GLU A 196 -5.91 -10.08 -21.83
N LEU A 197 -5.30 -10.36 -22.97
CA LEU A 197 -6.07 -10.70 -24.18
C LEU A 197 -6.72 -12.08 -24.10
N ASP A 198 -6.08 -13.04 -23.46
CA ASP A 198 -6.70 -14.35 -23.20
C ASP A 198 -7.88 -14.21 -22.23
N GLU A 199 -7.71 -13.41 -21.14
CA GLU A 199 -8.75 -13.18 -20.14
C GLU A 199 -9.94 -12.38 -20.69
N GLU A 200 -9.69 -11.32 -21.49
CA GLU A 200 -10.75 -10.42 -21.96
C GLU A 200 -11.42 -10.88 -23.25
N LEU A 201 -10.68 -11.51 -24.15
CA LEU A 201 -11.15 -11.83 -25.51
C LEU A 201 -11.08 -13.32 -25.86
N GLU A 202 -10.49 -14.16 -25.01
CA GLU A 202 -10.26 -15.59 -25.26
C GLU A 202 -9.48 -15.84 -26.56
N VAL A 203 -8.53 -14.95 -26.91
CA VAL A 203 -7.74 -15.05 -28.14
C VAL A 203 -6.29 -15.37 -27.83
N VAL A 204 -5.74 -16.30 -28.61
CA VAL A 204 -4.31 -16.63 -28.59
C VAL A 204 -3.62 -15.78 -29.66
N ILE A 205 -2.65 -15.00 -29.23
CA ILE A 205 -1.94 -14.06 -30.10
C ILE A 205 -0.43 -14.30 -30.09
N GLU A 206 0.22 -13.84 -31.12
CA GLU A 206 1.67 -13.73 -31.21
C GLU A 206 2.03 -12.23 -31.18
N PRO A 207 2.69 -11.74 -30.12
CA PRO A 207 3.08 -10.34 -30.05
C PRO A 207 4.20 -10.02 -31.04
N LEU A 208 4.03 -8.96 -31.81
CA LEU A 208 5.02 -8.53 -32.81
C LEU A 208 6.08 -7.64 -32.15
N ALA A 209 5.86 -6.34 -32.17
CA ALA A 209 6.78 -5.36 -31.64
C ALA A 209 6.05 -4.24 -30.89
N PRO A 210 6.66 -3.62 -29.88
CA PRO A 210 6.09 -2.45 -29.22
C PRO A 210 6.04 -1.28 -30.20
N LEU A 211 4.87 -0.64 -30.31
CA LEU A 211 4.65 0.52 -31.18
C LEU A 211 5.10 1.81 -30.52
N ALA A 212 4.74 2.03 -29.25
CA ALA A 212 5.06 3.24 -28.50
C ALA A 212 4.98 3.00 -26.99
N GLN A 213 5.64 3.86 -26.23
CA GLN A 213 5.47 3.96 -24.79
C GLN A 213 5.13 5.41 -24.44
N HIS A 214 4.13 5.59 -23.60
CA HIS A 214 3.71 6.91 -23.13
C HIS A 214 3.62 6.91 -21.59
N VAL A 215 3.99 8.05 -20.97
CA VAL A 215 3.91 8.26 -19.50
C VAL A 215 2.97 9.43 -19.26
N HIS A 216 1.91 9.20 -18.50
CA HIS A 216 0.95 10.22 -18.08
C HIS A 216 1.20 10.71 -16.66
#